data_f40340f31ccf252cd03a97998a6ea77d
#
_entry.id   f40340f31ccf252cd03a97998a6ea77d
#
_cell.length_a   1.000
_cell.length_b   1.000
_cell.length_c   1.000
_cell.angle_alpha   90.00
_cell.angle_beta   90.00
_cell.angle_gamma   90.00
#
_symmetry.space_group_name_H-M   'P 1'
#
loop_
_entity.id
_entity.type
_entity.pdbx_description
1 polymer ?
#
loop_
_entity_poly.entity_id
_entity_poly.type
_entity_poly.pdbx_seq_one_letter_code
_entity_poly.pdbx_strand_id
1 'polypeptide(L)'
;MRFLSGLHAPVFSSTTGKEGDVTRGKIALVENLAHLIIQDPEAVNEKLSRCLLCGGCQFSCPSGVPTLEIFMEARAIVTAYLGLSPVKKAIFRKLLPNPRVVDTLLRAGSPFQKLLLKDEQNPQKTACAPLLKSLFGDRHMPLLADKPLRSKVGKVDRPAGKSGLRVAFFPGCMGDKIYTGVSEACLKVFEHHGVGVFLSDNFACC
;
A
#
# COMPACT_ATOMS: atom_id res chain seq x y z
N MET A 1 -25.12 5.49 -25.49
CA MET A 1 -24.39 6.06 -24.33
C MET A 1 -24.60 5.32 -22.98
N ARG A 2 -25.29 4.19 -22.93
CA ARG A 2 -25.54 3.40 -21.70
C ARG A 2 -24.52 2.27 -21.41
N PHE A 3 -23.56 2.02 -22.29
CA PHE A 3 -22.64 0.88 -22.17
C PHE A 3 -21.37 1.11 -21.34
N LEU A 4 -21.16 2.33 -20.82
CA LEU A 4 -19.96 2.66 -20.03
C LEU A 4 -20.20 2.68 -18.50
N SER A 5 -21.39 2.31 -18.04
CA SER A 5 -21.71 2.26 -16.62
C SER A 5 -20.96 1.14 -15.84
N GLY A 6 -20.38 0.15 -16.53
CA GLY A 6 -19.62 -0.94 -15.91
C GLY A 6 -18.17 -0.59 -15.54
N LEU A 7 -17.63 0.52 -16.04
CA LEU A 7 -16.25 0.98 -15.73
C LEU A 7 -16.16 1.81 -14.44
N HIS A 8 -17.24 1.89 -13.70
CA HIS A 8 -17.21 2.47 -12.36
C HIS A 8 -16.52 1.47 -11.41
N ALA A 9 -15.28 1.75 -11.03
CA ALA A 9 -14.78 1.18 -9.80
C ALA A 9 -15.78 1.58 -8.71
N PRO A 10 -16.59 0.67 -8.18
CA PRO A 10 -17.79 1.01 -7.39
C PRO A 10 -17.47 1.85 -6.15
N VAL A 11 -16.23 1.76 -5.66
CA VAL A 11 -15.75 2.47 -4.50
C VAL A 11 -15.63 3.98 -4.74
N PHE A 12 -15.17 4.44 -5.91
CA PHE A 12 -14.95 5.87 -6.14
C PHE A 12 -16.18 6.61 -6.64
N SER A 13 -17.01 5.96 -7.45
CA SER A 13 -18.26 6.61 -7.92
C SER A 13 -19.27 6.80 -6.79
N SER A 14 -19.35 5.86 -5.85
CA SER A 14 -20.26 5.95 -4.72
C SER A 14 -19.80 6.92 -3.63
N THR A 15 -18.47 7.15 -3.51
CA THR A 15 -17.93 8.01 -2.45
C THR A 15 -17.74 9.46 -2.86
N THR A 16 -17.30 9.72 -4.09
CA THR A 16 -16.98 11.09 -4.53
C THR A 16 -18.00 11.68 -5.51
N GLY A 17 -18.71 10.85 -6.25
CA GLY A 17 -19.65 11.26 -7.30
C GLY A 17 -19.02 12.06 -8.44
N LYS A 18 -17.68 12.15 -8.49
CA LYS A 18 -16.95 12.95 -9.49
C LYS A 18 -16.41 12.08 -10.61
N GLU A 19 -16.67 12.45 -11.85
CA GLU A 19 -16.19 11.73 -13.04
C GLU A 19 -14.65 11.63 -13.09
N GLY A 20 -13.94 12.66 -12.67
CA GLY A 20 -12.46 12.65 -12.62
C GLY A 20 -11.85 11.64 -11.64
N ASP A 21 -12.65 11.06 -10.75
CA ASP A 21 -12.19 10.06 -9.79
C ASP A 21 -12.43 8.62 -10.28
N VAL A 22 -13.21 8.44 -11.36
CA VAL A 22 -13.43 7.13 -12.00
C VAL A 22 -12.39 6.86 -13.09
N THR A 23 -12.28 5.63 -13.52
CA THR A 23 -11.25 5.18 -14.49
C THR A 23 -11.31 5.95 -15.80
N ARG A 24 -12.50 6.06 -16.41
CA ARG A 24 -12.69 6.78 -17.67
C ARG A 24 -12.28 8.25 -17.55
N GLY A 25 -12.69 8.92 -16.49
CA GLY A 25 -12.33 10.31 -16.24
C GLY A 25 -10.83 10.50 -16.04
N LYS A 26 -10.15 9.56 -15.34
CA LYS A 26 -8.69 9.61 -15.19
C LYS A 26 -7.94 9.41 -16.51
N ILE A 27 -8.41 8.50 -17.37
CA ILE A 27 -7.83 8.32 -18.71
C ILE A 27 -7.99 9.60 -19.53
N ALA A 28 -9.18 10.19 -19.54
CA ALA A 28 -9.44 11.45 -20.24
C ALA A 28 -8.58 12.61 -19.70
N LEU A 29 -8.34 12.68 -18.37
CA LEU A 29 -7.44 13.67 -17.79
C LEU A 29 -6.00 13.49 -18.24
N VAL A 30 -5.52 12.26 -18.32
CA VAL A 30 -4.16 11.94 -18.81
C VAL A 30 -4.04 12.30 -20.29
N GLU A 31 -5.02 11.94 -21.10
CA GLU A 31 -5.07 12.25 -22.53
C GLU A 31 -5.06 13.78 -22.77
N ASN A 32 -5.94 14.51 -22.06
CA ASN A 32 -6.03 15.95 -22.17
C ASN A 32 -4.75 16.67 -21.69
N LEU A 33 -4.06 16.11 -20.69
CA LEU A 33 -2.75 16.60 -20.26
C LEU A 33 -1.69 16.36 -21.35
N ALA A 34 -1.68 15.19 -21.97
CA ALA A 34 -0.76 14.86 -23.04
C ALA A 34 -0.95 15.75 -24.29
N HIS A 35 -2.19 16.12 -24.60
CA HIS A 35 -2.53 17.04 -25.68
C HIS A 35 -2.43 18.53 -25.29
N LEU A 36 -1.92 18.87 -24.10
CA LEU A 36 -1.78 20.23 -23.58
C LEU A 36 -3.10 21.02 -23.48
N ILE A 37 -4.23 20.33 -23.49
CA ILE A 37 -5.57 20.92 -23.27
C ILE A 37 -5.72 21.32 -21.80
N ILE A 38 -5.21 20.47 -20.89
CA ILE A 38 -5.09 20.77 -19.44
C ILE A 38 -3.63 21.07 -19.16
N GLN A 39 -3.38 22.20 -18.46
CA GLN A 39 -2.03 22.65 -18.14
C GLN A 39 -1.74 22.55 -16.62
N ASP A 40 -2.49 21.73 -15.90
CA ASP A 40 -2.35 21.52 -14.46
C ASP A 40 -1.96 20.06 -14.16
N PRO A 41 -0.67 19.71 -14.26
CA PRO A 41 -0.19 18.36 -13.98
C PRO A 41 -0.32 17.97 -12.51
N GLU A 42 -0.33 18.94 -11.58
CA GLU A 42 -0.51 18.70 -10.14
C GLU A 42 -1.91 18.16 -9.85
N ALA A 43 -2.95 18.77 -10.41
CA ALA A 43 -4.32 18.31 -10.26
C ALA A 43 -4.52 16.91 -10.86
N VAL A 44 -3.93 16.64 -12.02
CA VAL A 44 -3.96 15.30 -12.64
C VAL A 44 -3.23 14.29 -11.75
N ASN A 45 -2.06 14.63 -11.21
CA ASN A 45 -1.30 13.79 -10.29
C ASN A 45 -2.10 13.46 -9.02
N GLU A 46 -2.82 14.43 -8.46
CA GLU A 46 -3.69 14.22 -7.31
C GLU A 46 -4.76 13.17 -7.62
N LYS A 47 -5.43 13.27 -8.77
CA LYS A 47 -6.45 12.31 -9.21
C LYS A 47 -5.88 10.93 -9.48
N LEU A 48 -4.72 10.84 -10.11
CA LEU A 48 -4.03 9.58 -10.33
C LEU A 48 -3.58 8.94 -9.01
N SER A 49 -3.07 9.74 -8.07
CA SER A 49 -2.56 9.23 -6.78
C SER A 49 -3.64 8.58 -5.90
N ARG A 50 -4.90 8.95 -6.09
CA ARG A 50 -6.04 8.34 -5.39
C ARG A 50 -6.40 6.95 -5.91
N CYS A 51 -5.89 6.53 -7.06
CA CYS A 51 -6.15 5.20 -7.60
C CYS A 51 -5.35 4.14 -6.81
N LEU A 52 -6.01 3.11 -6.33
CA LEU A 52 -5.38 2.02 -5.57
C LEU A 52 -4.70 0.96 -6.46
N LEU A 53 -4.78 1.08 -7.79
CA LEU A 53 -4.29 0.08 -8.75
C LEU A 53 -4.85 -1.32 -8.48
N CYS A 54 -6.09 -1.42 -8.03
CA CYS A 54 -6.72 -2.70 -7.65
C CYS A 54 -7.10 -3.61 -8.83
N GLY A 55 -6.99 -3.11 -10.07
CA GLY A 55 -7.28 -3.89 -11.29
C GLY A 55 -8.77 -4.10 -11.60
N GLY A 56 -9.68 -3.73 -10.72
CA GLY A 56 -11.13 -3.95 -10.92
C GLY A 56 -11.67 -3.35 -12.21
N CYS A 57 -11.19 -2.17 -12.60
CA CYS A 57 -11.59 -1.52 -13.86
C CYS A 57 -11.07 -2.24 -15.10
N GLN A 58 -9.88 -2.83 -15.05
CA GLN A 58 -9.32 -3.61 -16.15
C GLN A 58 -10.06 -4.94 -16.29
N PHE A 59 -10.31 -5.62 -15.19
CA PHE A 59 -11.05 -6.88 -15.16
C PHE A 59 -12.48 -6.75 -15.71
N SER A 60 -13.16 -5.64 -15.39
CA SER A 60 -14.54 -5.37 -15.84
C SER A 60 -14.62 -4.70 -17.20
N CYS A 61 -13.51 -4.44 -17.88
CA CYS A 61 -13.50 -3.73 -19.16
C CYS A 61 -13.84 -4.67 -20.33
N PRO A 62 -14.97 -4.48 -21.01
CA PRO A 62 -15.33 -5.32 -22.15
C PRO A 62 -14.39 -5.14 -23.35
N SER A 63 -13.70 -4.01 -23.42
CA SER A 63 -12.73 -3.69 -24.49
C SER A 63 -11.29 -4.12 -24.15
N GLY A 64 -11.05 -4.73 -22.99
CA GLY A 64 -9.73 -5.20 -22.57
C GLY A 64 -8.67 -4.12 -22.41
N VAL A 65 -9.05 -2.88 -22.08
CA VAL A 65 -8.11 -1.76 -21.93
C VAL A 65 -7.14 -2.02 -20.77
N PRO A 66 -5.81 -1.97 -20.97
CA PRO A 66 -4.81 -2.22 -19.93
C PRO A 66 -4.65 -1.02 -18.99
N THR A 67 -5.69 -0.74 -18.22
CA THR A 67 -5.79 0.49 -17.38
C THR A 67 -4.73 0.57 -16.30
N LEU A 68 -4.24 -0.57 -15.79
CA LEU A 68 -3.17 -0.59 -14.79
C LEU A 68 -1.85 -0.08 -15.37
N GLU A 69 -1.47 -0.55 -16.55
CA GLU A 69 -0.26 -0.11 -17.26
C GLU A 69 -0.33 1.39 -17.55
N ILE A 70 -1.46 1.84 -18.13
CA ILE A 70 -1.69 3.26 -18.42
C ILE A 70 -1.52 4.11 -17.17
N PHE A 71 -2.10 3.72 -16.03
CA PHE A 71 -1.99 4.52 -14.81
C PHE A 71 -0.61 4.46 -14.17
N MET A 72 0.10 3.34 -14.28
CA MET A 72 1.47 3.23 -13.79
C MET A 72 2.42 4.11 -14.59
N GLU A 73 2.33 4.07 -15.92
CA GLU A 73 3.13 4.91 -16.82
C GLU A 73 2.80 6.40 -16.63
N ALA A 74 1.52 6.75 -16.61
CA ALA A 74 1.09 8.13 -16.38
C ALA A 74 1.64 8.69 -15.05
N ARG A 75 1.59 7.90 -13.97
CA ARG A 75 2.18 8.28 -12.68
C ARG A 75 3.68 8.47 -12.77
N ALA A 76 4.37 7.58 -13.45
CA ALA A 76 5.82 7.66 -13.61
C ALA A 76 6.21 8.94 -14.36
N ILE A 77 5.55 9.24 -15.47
CA ILE A 77 5.78 10.44 -16.30
C ILE A 77 5.48 11.71 -15.50
N VAL A 78 4.29 11.80 -14.90
CA VAL A 78 3.88 13.00 -14.15
C VAL A 78 4.77 13.20 -12.92
N THR A 79 5.15 12.13 -12.22
CA THR A 79 6.07 12.22 -11.09
C THR A 79 7.48 12.62 -11.53
N ALA A 80 7.96 12.17 -12.68
CA ALA A 80 9.24 12.60 -13.25
C ALA A 80 9.23 14.08 -13.61
N TYR A 81 8.13 14.57 -14.16
CA TYR A 81 7.94 15.97 -14.53
C TYR A 81 7.86 16.90 -13.29
N LEU A 82 6.99 16.58 -12.33
CA LEU A 82 6.79 17.38 -11.11
C LEU A 82 7.96 17.26 -10.13
N GLY A 83 8.67 16.14 -10.18
CA GLY A 83 9.68 15.76 -9.20
C GLY A 83 9.09 15.26 -7.88
N LEU A 84 9.90 14.59 -7.11
CA LEU A 84 9.56 14.17 -5.75
C LEU A 84 10.07 15.20 -4.75
N SER A 85 9.28 15.51 -3.72
CA SER A 85 9.75 16.35 -2.62
C SER A 85 11.06 15.77 -2.02
N PRO A 86 12.00 16.61 -1.56
CA PRO A 86 13.30 16.15 -1.06
C PRO A 86 13.15 15.16 0.11
N VAL A 87 12.14 15.33 0.94
CA VAL A 87 11.82 14.42 2.05
C VAL A 87 11.43 13.04 1.53
N LYS A 88 10.50 12.96 0.58
CA LYS A 88 10.11 11.68 -0.04
C LYS A 88 11.28 11.00 -0.72
N LYS A 89 12.10 11.78 -1.45
CA LYS A 89 13.31 11.27 -2.11
C LYS A 89 14.32 10.68 -1.12
N ALA A 90 14.52 11.33 0.03
CA ALA A 90 15.38 10.83 1.10
C ALA A 90 14.82 9.53 1.73
N ILE A 91 13.51 9.47 1.98
CA ILE A 91 12.85 8.27 2.51
C ILE A 91 13.03 7.09 1.56
N PHE A 92 12.70 7.25 0.27
CA PHE A 92 12.80 6.16 -0.70
C PHE A 92 14.24 5.72 -0.99
N ARG A 93 15.20 6.65 -1.05
CA ARG A 93 16.58 6.33 -1.42
C ARG A 93 17.46 5.90 -0.25
N LYS A 94 17.22 6.43 0.96
CA LYS A 94 18.10 6.22 2.10
C LYS A 94 17.48 5.38 3.22
N LEU A 95 16.17 5.59 3.49
CA LEU A 95 15.52 4.95 4.63
C LEU A 95 15.01 3.55 4.28
N LEU A 96 14.14 3.44 3.27
CA LEU A 96 13.50 2.16 2.92
C LEU A 96 14.46 1.04 2.48
N PRO A 97 15.57 1.32 1.77
CA PRO A 97 16.52 0.26 1.42
C PRO A 97 17.29 -0.33 2.63
N ASN A 98 17.28 0.38 3.76
CA ASN A 98 17.98 -0.03 4.98
C ASN A 98 17.01 -0.53 6.05
N PRO A 99 16.61 -1.81 6.05
CA PRO A 99 15.62 -2.33 6.98
C PRO A 99 16.04 -2.19 8.45
N ARG A 100 17.34 -2.26 8.75
CA ARG A 100 17.87 -2.07 10.12
C ARG A 100 17.64 -0.66 10.64
N VAL A 101 17.82 0.36 9.80
CA VAL A 101 17.56 1.77 10.16
C VAL A 101 16.07 1.98 10.38
N VAL A 102 15.23 1.46 9.50
CA VAL A 102 13.78 1.50 9.65
C VAL A 102 13.35 0.83 10.97
N ASP A 103 13.89 -0.34 11.29
CA ASP A 103 13.56 -1.06 12.51
C ASP A 103 13.97 -0.29 13.76
N THR A 104 15.14 0.31 13.76
CA THR A 104 15.62 1.12 14.89
C THR A 104 14.73 2.34 15.10
N LEU A 105 14.38 3.05 14.02
CA LEU A 105 13.48 4.22 14.10
C LEU A 105 12.09 3.82 14.59
N LEU A 106 11.54 2.70 14.09
CA LEU A 106 10.22 2.24 14.51
C LEU A 106 10.20 1.77 15.95
N ARG A 107 11.27 1.10 16.43
CA ARG A 107 11.42 0.72 17.84
C ARG A 107 11.54 1.93 18.76
N ALA A 108 12.31 2.94 18.34
CA ALA A 108 12.46 4.19 19.11
C ALA A 108 11.14 4.99 19.13
N GLY A 109 10.36 4.96 18.04
CA GLY A 109 9.07 5.65 17.94
C GLY A 109 7.90 4.92 18.61
N SER A 110 7.99 3.60 18.76
CA SER A 110 6.92 2.75 19.30
C SER A 110 6.38 3.21 20.67
N PRO A 111 7.18 3.55 21.69
CA PRO A 111 6.66 4.01 22.96
C PRO A 111 5.95 5.36 22.85
N PHE A 112 6.34 6.22 21.92
CA PHE A 112 5.74 7.53 21.71
C PHE A 112 4.45 7.48 20.90
N GLN A 113 4.14 6.36 20.23
CA GLN A 113 2.93 6.27 19.41
C GLN A 113 1.66 6.49 20.24
N LYS A 114 1.60 6.00 21.48
CA LYS A 114 0.45 6.19 22.37
C LYS A 114 0.24 7.65 22.78
N LEU A 115 1.33 8.44 22.80
CA LEU A 115 1.28 9.87 23.12
C LEU A 115 0.91 10.71 21.90
N LEU A 116 1.39 10.32 20.70
CA LEU A 116 1.21 11.08 19.46
C LEU A 116 -0.07 10.71 18.72
N LEU A 117 -0.57 9.49 18.90
CA LEU A 117 -1.73 8.97 18.21
C LEU A 117 -2.87 8.85 19.25
N LYS A 118 -3.98 9.55 18.99
CA LYS A 118 -5.23 9.31 19.73
C LYS A 118 -5.77 7.95 19.30
N ASP A 119 -5.82 7.04 20.25
CA ASP A 119 -6.47 5.74 20.08
C ASP A 119 -7.98 5.97 19.99
N GLU A 120 -8.52 5.88 18.78
CA GLU A 120 -9.96 5.74 18.62
C GLU A 120 -10.29 4.27 18.89
N GLN A 121 -11.27 4.02 19.75
CA GLN A 121 -11.79 2.67 20.05
C GLN A 121 -12.43 2.05 18.81
N ASN A 122 -11.60 1.78 17.81
CA ASN A 122 -12.02 1.30 16.51
C ASN A 122 -11.56 -0.16 16.37
N PRO A 123 -12.44 -1.11 15.97
CA PRO A 123 -12.06 -2.52 15.80
C PRO A 123 -10.88 -2.72 14.85
N GLN A 124 -10.60 -1.74 13.99
CA GLN A 124 -9.46 -1.76 13.05
C GLN A 124 -8.13 -1.29 13.67
N LYS A 125 -8.10 -0.88 14.94
CA LYS A 125 -6.91 -0.36 15.62
C LYS A 125 -6.17 0.70 14.80
N THR A 126 -6.92 1.65 14.25
CA THR A 126 -6.38 2.80 13.54
C THR A 126 -6.41 4.02 14.45
N ALA A 127 -5.46 4.91 14.32
CA ALA A 127 -5.35 6.11 15.14
C ALA A 127 -5.19 7.35 14.26
N CYS A 128 -5.74 8.47 14.70
CA CYS A 128 -5.51 9.78 14.10
C CYS A 128 -4.26 10.43 14.71
N ALA A 129 -3.44 11.04 13.86
CA ALA A 129 -2.25 11.77 14.26
C ALA A 129 -2.47 13.29 14.14
N PRO A 130 -3.12 13.96 15.10
CA PRO A 130 -3.44 15.37 15.00
C PRO A 130 -2.21 16.27 14.87
N LEU A 131 -1.09 15.89 15.48
CA LEU A 131 0.18 16.62 15.39
C LEU A 131 0.88 16.46 14.05
N LEU A 132 0.56 15.40 13.30
CA LEU A 132 1.16 15.09 12.00
C LEU A 132 0.19 15.35 10.83
N LYS A 133 -0.91 16.06 11.09
CA LYS A 133 -1.93 16.38 10.08
C LYS A 133 -1.36 17.10 8.86
N SER A 134 -0.36 17.95 9.03
CA SER A 134 0.31 18.63 7.92
C SER A 134 1.09 17.70 6.99
N LEU A 135 1.53 16.53 7.48
CA LEU A 135 2.30 15.54 6.69
C LEU A 135 1.42 14.44 6.09
N PHE A 136 0.40 13.98 6.84
CA PHE A 136 -0.41 12.82 6.48
C PHE A 136 -1.87 13.16 6.16
N GLY A 137 -2.30 14.40 6.38
CA GLY A 137 -3.70 14.81 6.25
C GLY A 137 -4.58 14.12 7.31
N ASP A 138 -5.87 13.96 7.00
CA ASP A 138 -6.85 13.28 7.87
C ASP A 138 -6.86 11.75 7.64
N ARG A 139 -5.70 11.14 7.43
CA ARG A 139 -5.60 9.70 7.21
C ARG A 139 -5.49 8.95 8.52
N HIS A 140 -6.32 7.92 8.66
CA HIS A 140 -6.18 6.96 9.74
C HIS A 140 -4.92 6.12 9.50
N MET A 141 -4.03 6.11 10.51
CA MET A 141 -2.79 5.33 10.47
C MET A 141 -2.96 4.07 11.32
N PRO A 142 -2.60 2.88 10.80
CA PRO A 142 -2.60 1.69 11.62
C PRO A 142 -1.49 1.79 12.67
N LEU A 143 -1.77 1.28 13.88
CA LEU A 143 -0.79 1.24 14.96
C LEU A 143 0.31 0.22 14.65
N LEU A 144 1.53 0.57 15.02
CA LEU A 144 2.64 -0.37 14.97
C LEU A 144 2.46 -1.47 16.01
N ALA A 145 2.81 -2.70 15.66
CA ALA A 145 2.83 -3.79 16.61
C ALA A 145 3.92 -3.55 17.68
N ASP A 146 3.65 -3.94 18.92
CA ASP A 146 4.62 -3.81 20.03
C ASP A 146 5.95 -4.51 19.74
N LYS A 147 5.89 -5.66 19.04
CA LYS A 147 7.05 -6.42 18.60
C LYS A 147 6.88 -6.84 17.14
N PRO A 148 7.85 -6.56 16.26
CA PRO A 148 7.84 -7.06 14.89
C PRO A 148 7.79 -8.59 14.83
N LEU A 149 7.19 -9.15 13.78
CA LEU A 149 7.11 -10.59 13.58
C LEU A 149 8.48 -11.26 13.64
N ARG A 150 9.47 -10.68 12.96
CA ARG A 150 10.84 -11.20 12.96
C ARG A 150 11.48 -11.27 14.35
N SER A 151 11.09 -10.38 15.27
CA SER A 151 11.56 -10.43 16.67
C SER A 151 10.85 -11.48 17.51
N LYS A 152 9.64 -11.90 17.09
CA LYS A 152 8.86 -12.93 17.79
C LYS A 152 9.22 -14.35 17.32
N VAL A 153 9.37 -14.51 16.00
CA VAL A 153 9.49 -15.81 15.38
C VAL A 153 10.91 -16.11 14.90
N GLY A 154 11.69 -15.05 14.57
CA GLY A 154 13.05 -15.21 14.03
C GLY A 154 13.06 -15.81 12.63
N LYS A 155 14.20 -16.42 12.25
CA LYS A 155 14.32 -17.21 11.04
C LYS A 155 13.61 -18.54 11.22
N VAL A 156 12.71 -18.87 10.30
CA VAL A 156 12.03 -20.16 10.27
C VAL A 156 12.49 -20.94 9.07
N ASP A 157 12.93 -22.16 9.30
CA ASP A 157 13.27 -23.10 8.26
C ASP A 157 12.72 -24.48 8.66
N ARG A 158 11.48 -24.75 8.25
CA ARG A 158 10.80 -25.99 8.54
C ARG A 158 10.70 -26.81 7.25
N PRO A 159 11.14 -28.08 7.25
CA PRO A 159 11.00 -28.96 6.10
C PRO A 159 9.51 -29.26 5.80
N ALA A 160 9.25 -29.78 4.62
CA ALA A 160 7.93 -30.28 4.27
C ALA A 160 7.53 -31.41 5.24
N GLY A 161 6.31 -31.30 5.77
CA GLY A 161 5.70 -32.33 6.62
C GLY A 161 4.75 -33.22 5.81
N LYS A 162 3.59 -33.54 6.40
CA LYS A 162 2.59 -34.46 5.82
C LYS A 162 2.07 -34.04 4.43
N SER A 163 2.07 -32.74 4.11
CA SER A 163 1.60 -32.23 2.82
C SER A 163 2.59 -32.46 1.67
N GLY A 164 3.87 -32.74 1.95
CA GLY A 164 4.94 -32.76 0.96
C GLY A 164 5.29 -31.40 0.35
N LEU A 165 4.59 -30.33 0.73
CA LEU A 165 4.76 -28.98 0.20
C LEU A 165 5.67 -28.14 1.10
N ARG A 166 6.44 -27.26 0.47
CA ARG A 166 7.25 -26.24 1.17
C ARG A 166 7.09 -24.90 0.49
N VAL A 167 6.82 -23.85 1.27
CA VAL A 167 6.58 -22.50 0.78
C VAL A 167 7.59 -21.51 1.37
N ALA A 168 7.97 -20.50 0.59
CA ALA A 168 8.64 -19.32 1.11
C ALA A 168 7.57 -18.31 1.52
N PHE A 169 7.55 -17.94 2.80
CA PHE A 169 6.61 -16.97 3.33
C PHE A 169 7.24 -15.59 3.42
N PHE A 170 6.63 -14.63 2.74
CA PHE A 170 7.07 -13.24 2.72
C PHE A 170 5.96 -12.34 3.29
N PRO A 171 6.01 -11.98 4.57
CA PRO A 171 4.98 -11.16 5.22
C PRO A 171 5.00 -9.69 4.77
N GLY A 172 6.09 -9.22 4.17
CA GLY A 172 6.30 -7.82 3.85
C GLY A 172 6.38 -6.93 5.10
N CYS A 173 6.54 -5.62 4.90
CA CYS A 173 6.66 -4.68 6.02
C CYS A 173 5.35 -4.54 6.81
N MET A 174 4.19 -4.67 6.18
CA MET A 174 2.89 -4.58 6.86
C MET A 174 2.65 -5.79 7.76
N GLY A 175 2.92 -7.00 7.28
CA GLY A 175 2.77 -8.22 8.07
C GLY A 175 3.83 -8.37 9.16
N ASP A 176 5.01 -7.76 8.99
CA ASP A 176 6.08 -7.77 9.97
C ASP A 176 5.86 -6.75 11.09
N LYS A 177 5.34 -5.55 10.78
CA LYS A 177 5.40 -4.40 11.70
C LYS A 177 4.03 -3.92 12.19
N ILE A 178 2.97 -4.25 11.48
CA ILE A 178 1.61 -3.77 11.77
C ILE A 178 0.69 -4.95 12.05
N TYR A 179 0.47 -5.81 11.07
CA TYR A 179 -0.47 -6.93 11.14
C TYR A 179 0.24 -8.25 11.53
N THR A 180 1.08 -8.20 12.56
CA THR A 180 1.85 -9.37 12.99
C THR A 180 0.99 -10.58 13.34
N GLY A 181 -0.20 -10.35 13.92
CA GLY A 181 -1.15 -11.41 14.24
C GLY A 181 -1.65 -12.17 13.01
N VAL A 182 -1.84 -11.50 11.87
CA VAL A 182 -2.21 -12.15 10.61
C VAL A 182 -1.08 -13.06 10.13
N SER A 183 0.15 -12.56 10.16
CA SER A 183 1.32 -13.35 9.76
C SER A 183 1.55 -14.55 10.67
N GLU A 184 1.36 -14.39 11.99
CA GLU A 184 1.42 -15.50 12.95
C GLU A 184 0.32 -16.55 12.68
N ALA A 185 -0.90 -16.10 12.36
CA ALA A 185 -1.98 -16.99 11.99
C ALA A 185 -1.66 -17.78 10.71
N CYS A 186 -1.09 -17.15 9.69
CA CYS A 186 -0.64 -17.84 8.48
C CYS A 186 0.40 -18.94 8.81
N LEU A 187 1.39 -18.63 9.65
CA LEU A 187 2.39 -19.63 10.05
C LEU A 187 1.77 -20.82 10.79
N LYS A 188 0.78 -20.57 11.65
CA LYS A 188 0.03 -21.65 12.35
C LYS A 188 -0.79 -22.51 11.37
N VAL A 189 -1.40 -21.90 10.36
CA VAL A 189 -2.14 -22.63 9.32
C VAL A 189 -1.20 -23.53 8.53
N PHE A 190 -0.04 -23.04 8.10
CA PHE A 190 0.96 -23.88 7.43
C PHE A 190 1.41 -25.06 8.30
N GLU A 191 1.68 -24.79 9.58
CA GLU A 191 2.06 -25.84 10.53
C GLU A 191 0.96 -26.89 10.71
N HIS A 192 -0.29 -26.47 10.87
CA HIS A 192 -1.44 -27.36 11.01
C HIS A 192 -1.60 -28.29 9.81
N HIS A 193 -1.40 -27.78 8.60
CA HIS A 193 -1.51 -28.55 7.37
C HIS A 193 -0.21 -29.32 7.00
N GLY A 194 0.79 -29.28 7.85
CA GLY A 194 2.07 -29.96 7.59
C GLY A 194 2.83 -29.38 6.38
N VAL A 195 2.64 -28.10 6.07
CA VAL A 195 3.38 -27.40 5.02
C VAL A 195 4.69 -26.87 5.60
N GLY A 196 5.80 -27.23 4.96
CA GLY A 196 7.11 -26.67 5.29
C GLY A 196 7.18 -25.18 4.98
N VAL A 197 7.85 -24.42 5.83
CA VAL A 197 7.93 -22.95 5.69
C VAL A 197 9.36 -22.48 5.78
N PHE A 198 9.73 -21.66 4.81
CA PHE A 198 10.95 -20.86 4.88
C PHE A 198 10.57 -19.39 5.09
N LEU A 199 11.03 -18.78 6.19
CA LEU A 199 10.92 -17.37 6.47
C LEU A 199 12.34 -16.82 6.72
N SER A 200 12.77 -15.89 5.89
CA SER A 200 14.04 -15.19 6.08
C SER A 200 13.91 -14.17 7.21
N ASP A 201 14.99 -13.95 7.93
CA ASP A 201 15.11 -12.85 8.89
C ASP A 201 15.51 -11.51 8.25
N ASN A 202 15.94 -11.55 6.99
CA ASN A 202 16.42 -10.40 6.24
C ASN A 202 15.53 -10.11 5.03
N PHE A 203 14.29 -9.67 5.28
CA PHE A 203 13.42 -9.17 4.22
C PHE A 203 13.23 -7.66 4.37
N ALA A 204 13.15 -6.98 3.22
CA ALA A 204 12.97 -5.54 3.13
C ALA A 204 11.58 -5.17 2.58
N CYS A 205 11.36 -3.88 2.37
CA CYS A 205 10.20 -3.39 1.65
C CYS A 205 10.24 -3.88 0.19
N CYS A 206 9.12 -4.35 -0.30
CA CYS A 206 8.95 -4.78 -1.69
C CYS A 206 8.85 -3.59 -2.66
#